data_b6038253b6c4fd87bf716d0b772b234a
#
_entry.id   b6038253b6c4fd87bf716d0b772b234a
#
_cell.length_a   1.000
_cell.length_b   1.000
_cell.length_c   1.000
_cell.angle_alpha   90.00
_cell.angle_beta   90.00
_cell.angle_gamma   90.00
#
_symmetry.space_group_name_H-M   'P 1'
#
loop_
_entity.id
_entity.type
_entity.pdbx_description
1 polymer ?
#
loop_
_entity_poly.entity_id
_entity_poly.type
_entity_poly.pdbx_seq_one_letter_code
_entity_poly.pdbx_strand_id
1 'polypeptide(L)'
;MKKRTLFALFLMIFSFLNAMGTWIFNNRSHGELKWSTIQTENFDVHYHEGIRDIAVSGASMAEQIRPVLMKQMGIETLPRLDIAFTSEDEVLNGFATPGNYTIIWVDQNDAALWNGDEKWLRTVLAHELQHLVYFNTVKGPKWLPNTMHTLFSGVPAWVVEGLAEYYTEKWRPFRYDISHKAHVINNTVHKIPEFYAPYY
;
A
#
# COMPACT_ATOMS: atom_id res chain seq x y z
N MET A 1 -15.36 -27.93 29.83
CA MET A 1 -15.29 -26.44 29.79
C MET A 1 -14.20 -25.90 28.87
N LYS A 2 -12.94 -26.32 28.96
CA LYS A 2 -11.81 -25.76 28.21
C LYS A 2 -11.96 -25.73 26.67
N LYS A 3 -12.52 -26.78 26.02
CA LYS A 3 -12.67 -26.83 24.56
C LYS A 3 -13.72 -25.86 24.02
N ARG A 4 -14.83 -25.64 24.72
CA ARG A 4 -15.89 -24.71 24.33
C ARG A 4 -15.43 -23.25 24.46
N THR A 5 -14.64 -22.97 25.50
CA THR A 5 -14.06 -21.62 25.70
C THR A 5 -13.03 -21.29 24.61
N LEU A 6 -12.19 -22.28 24.24
CA LEU A 6 -11.20 -22.10 23.16
C LEU A 6 -11.87 -21.87 21.81
N PHE A 7 -12.95 -22.60 21.52
CA PHE A 7 -13.72 -22.43 20.28
C PHE A 7 -14.43 -21.09 20.24
N ALA A 8 -15.02 -20.65 21.35
CA ALA A 8 -15.64 -19.33 21.43
C ALA A 8 -14.60 -18.19 21.25
N LEU A 9 -13.41 -18.34 21.85
CA LEU A 9 -12.31 -17.39 21.68
C LEU A 9 -11.83 -17.34 20.23
N PHE A 10 -11.71 -18.50 19.58
CA PHE A 10 -11.37 -18.59 18.15
C PHE A 10 -12.39 -17.90 17.26
N LEU A 11 -13.68 -18.15 17.49
CA LEU A 11 -14.76 -17.49 16.75
C LEU A 11 -14.75 -15.96 16.97
N MET A 12 -14.48 -15.51 18.19
CA MET A 12 -14.40 -14.09 18.51
C MET A 12 -13.21 -13.42 17.81
N ILE A 13 -12.02 -14.04 17.84
CA ILE A 13 -10.84 -13.55 17.14
C ILE A 13 -11.07 -13.54 15.63
N PHE A 14 -11.65 -14.60 15.07
CA PHE A 14 -11.95 -14.70 13.64
C PHE A 14 -12.96 -13.64 13.19
N SER A 15 -14.01 -13.40 13.96
CA SER A 15 -14.99 -12.35 13.69
C SER A 15 -14.38 -10.95 13.80
N PHE A 16 -13.50 -10.74 14.77
CA PHE A 16 -12.79 -9.46 14.95
C PHE A 16 -11.82 -9.18 13.80
N LEU A 17 -11.09 -10.18 13.32
CA LEU A 17 -10.20 -10.03 12.15
C LEU A 17 -10.97 -9.70 10.87
N ASN A 18 -12.13 -10.30 10.67
CA ASN A 18 -13.00 -9.97 9.53
C ASN A 18 -13.58 -8.56 9.65
N ALA A 19 -14.01 -8.16 10.86
CA ALA A 19 -14.53 -6.82 11.11
C ALA A 19 -13.46 -5.73 10.89
N MET A 20 -12.22 -5.97 11.29
CA MET A 20 -11.12 -5.04 11.00
C MET A 20 -10.86 -4.91 9.49
N GLY A 21 -10.88 -6.02 8.74
CA GLY A 21 -10.73 -5.99 7.29
C GLY A 21 -11.80 -5.12 6.62
N THR A 22 -13.04 -5.23 7.03
CA THR A 22 -14.14 -4.43 6.49
C THR A 22 -14.04 -2.95 6.83
N TRP A 23 -13.47 -2.62 7.97
CA TRP A 23 -13.34 -1.23 8.43
C TRP A 23 -12.22 -0.47 7.70
N ILE A 24 -11.09 -1.14 7.46
CA ILE A 24 -9.91 -0.51 6.82
C ILE A 24 -10.13 -0.32 5.31
N PHE A 25 -10.90 -1.21 4.64
CA PHE A 25 -10.94 -1.28 3.18
C PHE A 25 -12.26 -0.81 2.56
N ASN A 26 -13.18 -0.25 3.34
CA ASN A 26 -14.54 0.08 2.89
C ASN A 26 -15.26 -1.10 2.20
N ASN A 27 -14.67 -2.24 2.16
CA ASN A 27 -15.04 -3.58 1.68
C ASN A 27 -16.03 -3.62 0.49
N ARG A 28 -15.95 -2.66 -0.41
CA ARG A 28 -16.67 -2.70 -1.67
C ARG A 28 -15.83 -3.49 -2.65
N SER A 29 -16.14 -4.75 -2.79
CA SER A 29 -15.45 -5.62 -3.75
C SER A 29 -15.90 -5.39 -5.19
N HIS A 30 -16.95 -4.58 -5.39
CA HIS A 30 -17.54 -4.29 -6.70
C HIS A 30 -17.71 -5.55 -7.56
N GLY A 31 -18.30 -6.58 -6.95
CA GLY A 31 -18.55 -7.86 -7.61
C GLY A 31 -19.54 -7.76 -8.78
N GLU A 32 -20.27 -6.64 -8.90
CA GLU A 32 -21.12 -6.27 -10.02
C GLU A 32 -20.34 -5.85 -11.28
N LEU A 33 -19.07 -5.48 -11.15
CA LEU A 33 -18.24 -5.04 -12.26
C LEU A 33 -17.64 -6.23 -13.02
N LYS A 34 -17.40 -6.03 -14.29
CA LYS A 34 -16.68 -7.00 -15.12
C LYS A 34 -15.19 -6.78 -15.00
N TRP A 35 -14.54 -7.61 -14.20
CA TRP A 35 -13.11 -7.58 -13.99
C TRP A 35 -12.36 -8.35 -15.06
N SER A 36 -11.19 -7.84 -15.42
CA SER A 36 -10.24 -8.44 -16.34
C SER A 36 -8.84 -8.34 -15.76
N THR A 37 -7.90 -9.16 -16.26
CA THR A 37 -6.51 -9.17 -15.79
C THR A 37 -5.56 -9.04 -16.96
N ILE A 38 -4.60 -8.14 -16.83
CA ILE A 38 -3.41 -8.06 -17.69
C ILE A 38 -2.28 -8.77 -16.98
N GLN A 39 -1.70 -9.77 -17.61
CA GLN A 39 -0.52 -10.45 -17.08
C GLN A 39 0.74 -9.88 -17.74
N THR A 40 1.68 -9.43 -16.91
CA THR A 40 3.01 -9.01 -17.33
C THR A 40 4.05 -10.02 -16.82
N GLU A 41 5.33 -9.72 -16.93
CA GLU A 41 6.39 -10.60 -16.43
C GLU A 41 6.30 -10.78 -14.90
N ASN A 42 6.04 -9.68 -14.17
CA ASN A 42 6.13 -9.65 -12.70
C ASN A 42 4.81 -9.30 -12.00
N PHE A 43 3.75 -8.98 -12.73
CA PHE A 43 2.48 -8.53 -12.17
C PHE A 43 1.27 -9.21 -12.80
N ASP A 44 0.24 -9.39 -11.98
CA ASP A 44 -1.15 -9.59 -12.39
C ASP A 44 -1.91 -8.29 -12.12
N VAL A 45 -2.31 -7.59 -13.18
CA VAL A 45 -2.96 -6.27 -13.09
C VAL A 45 -4.43 -6.42 -13.35
N HIS A 46 -5.24 -6.27 -12.30
CA HIS A 46 -6.68 -6.39 -12.32
C HIS A 46 -7.33 -5.03 -12.55
N TYR A 47 -8.33 -4.97 -13.38
CA TYR A 47 -9.07 -3.76 -13.70
C TYR A 47 -10.50 -4.10 -14.13
N HIS A 48 -11.41 -3.17 -13.98
CA HIS A 48 -12.76 -3.32 -14.49
C HIS A 48 -12.96 -2.58 -15.82
N GLU A 49 -14.09 -2.82 -16.47
CA GLU A 49 -14.48 -2.19 -17.73
C GLU A 49 -14.44 -0.65 -17.60
N GLY A 50 -13.92 0.05 -18.60
CA GLY A 50 -13.84 1.51 -18.64
C GLY A 50 -12.44 2.10 -18.29
N ILE A 51 -11.58 1.37 -17.58
CA ILE A 51 -10.25 1.87 -17.16
C ILE A 51 -9.08 1.05 -17.71
N ARG A 52 -9.30 0.32 -18.82
CA ARG A 52 -8.28 -0.54 -19.41
C ARG A 52 -6.99 0.21 -19.76
N ASP A 53 -7.11 1.42 -20.31
CA ASP A 53 -5.93 2.19 -20.74
C ASP A 53 -5.08 2.65 -19.55
N ILE A 54 -5.73 3.00 -18.44
CA ILE A 54 -5.05 3.29 -17.16
C ILE A 54 -4.33 2.04 -16.67
N ALA A 55 -4.98 0.88 -16.71
CA ALA A 55 -4.37 -0.38 -16.27
C ALA A 55 -3.17 -0.79 -17.14
N VAL A 56 -3.23 -0.58 -18.46
CA VAL A 56 -2.10 -0.84 -19.38
C VAL A 56 -0.92 0.09 -19.07
N SER A 57 -1.19 1.38 -18.88
CA SER A 57 -0.17 2.36 -18.48
C SER A 57 0.44 2.00 -17.12
N GLY A 58 -0.40 1.68 -16.14
CA GLY A 58 0.03 1.27 -14.80
C GLY A 58 0.88 0.01 -14.82
N ALA A 59 0.49 -1.01 -15.61
CA ALA A 59 1.25 -2.24 -15.78
C ALA A 59 2.67 -1.96 -16.33
N SER A 60 2.77 -1.12 -17.35
CA SER A 60 4.06 -0.69 -17.92
C SER A 60 4.91 0.07 -16.91
N MET A 61 4.30 0.98 -16.14
CA MET A 61 5.00 1.72 -15.09
C MET A 61 5.49 0.79 -13.98
N ALA A 62 4.68 -0.17 -13.55
CA ALA A 62 5.03 -1.11 -12.49
C ALA A 62 6.27 -1.94 -12.84
N GLU A 63 6.36 -2.43 -14.07
CA GLU A 63 7.54 -3.17 -14.55
C GLU A 63 8.81 -2.30 -14.56
N GLN A 64 8.70 -1.01 -14.83
CA GLN A 64 9.83 -0.08 -14.78
C GLN A 64 10.24 0.27 -13.34
N ILE A 65 9.27 0.39 -12.43
CA ILE A 65 9.48 0.78 -11.04
C ILE A 65 10.10 -0.35 -10.22
N ARG A 66 9.60 -1.58 -10.39
CA ARG A 66 10.01 -2.77 -9.62
C ARG A 66 11.53 -2.94 -9.48
N PRO A 67 12.33 -2.99 -10.56
CA PRO A 67 13.77 -3.22 -10.44
C PRO A 67 14.50 -2.07 -9.72
N VAL A 68 13.98 -0.85 -9.82
CA VAL A 68 14.54 0.31 -9.12
C VAL A 68 14.35 0.15 -7.61
N LEU A 69 13.13 -0.16 -7.17
CA LEU A 69 12.81 -0.37 -5.75
C LEU A 69 13.55 -1.57 -5.17
N MET A 70 13.62 -2.68 -5.90
CA MET A 70 14.39 -3.86 -5.49
C MET A 70 15.86 -3.51 -5.26
N LYS A 71 16.47 -2.76 -6.18
CA LYS A 71 17.85 -2.28 -6.05
C LYS A 71 18.02 -1.36 -4.84
N GLN A 72 17.11 -0.43 -4.62
CA GLN A 72 17.14 0.49 -3.48
C GLN A 72 17.06 -0.24 -2.13
N MET A 73 16.25 -1.30 -2.07
CA MET A 73 16.07 -2.12 -0.87
C MET A 73 17.07 -3.27 -0.75
N GLY A 74 17.97 -3.44 -1.72
CA GLY A 74 18.99 -4.48 -1.71
C GLY A 74 18.42 -5.90 -1.76
N ILE A 75 17.27 -6.11 -2.42
CA ILE A 75 16.66 -7.43 -2.59
C ILE A 75 16.86 -7.95 -4.01
N GLU A 76 17.15 -9.24 -4.14
CA GLU A 76 17.39 -9.89 -5.42
C GLU A 76 16.14 -10.57 -5.98
N THR A 77 15.24 -10.98 -5.11
CA THR A 77 14.03 -11.73 -5.49
C THR A 77 12.79 -11.09 -4.87
N LEU A 78 11.74 -11.01 -5.67
CA LEU A 78 10.42 -10.54 -5.25
C LEU A 78 9.38 -11.41 -5.96
N PRO A 79 8.36 -11.93 -5.27
CA PRO A 79 7.32 -12.72 -5.90
C PRO A 79 6.55 -11.91 -6.94
N ARG A 80 5.71 -12.58 -7.72
CA ARG A 80 4.71 -11.93 -8.55
C ARG A 80 3.75 -11.15 -7.66
N LEU A 81 3.40 -9.96 -8.05
CA LEU A 81 2.56 -9.04 -7.26
C LEU A 81 1.25 -8.76 -8.01
N ASP A 82 0.20 -8.51 -7.25
CA ASP A 82 -1.10 -8.14 -7.77
C ASP A 82 -1.34 -6.63 -7.62
N ILE A 83 -1.88 -6.00 -8.67
CA ILE A 83 -2.30 -4.60 -8.67
C ILE A 83 -3.75 -4.56 -9.11
N ALA A 84 -4.64 -4.00 -8.31
CA ALA A 84 -6.03 -3.77 -8.67
C ALA A 84 -6.28 -2.28 -8.90
N PHE A 85 -6.71 -1.91 -10.09
CA PHE A 85 -7.17 -0.56 -10.41
C PHE A 85 -8.69 -0.49 -10.35
N THR A 86 -9.21 0.52 -9.69
CA THR A 86 -10.66 0.79 -9.61
C THR A 86 -10.93 2.28 -9.65
N SER A 87 -12.09 2.68 -10.18
CA SER A 87 -12.53 4.08 -10.26
C SER A 87 -13.89 4.34 -9.58
N GLU A 88 -14.38 3.36 -8.82
CA GLU A 88 -15.79 3.38 -8.39
C GLU A 88 -16.03 4.08 -7.03
N ASP A 89 -14.99 4.36 -6.27
CA ASP A 89 -15.15 4.84 -4.90
C ASP A 89 -14.95 6.36 -4.73
N GLU A 90 -14.85 7.14 -5.80
CA GLU A 90 -14.58 8.58 -5.78
C GLU A 90 -13.37 8.97 -4.88
N VAL A 91 -12.44 8.07 -4.75
CA VAL A 91 -11.22 8.22 -3.95
C VAL A 91 -10.03 8.19 -4.88
N LEU A 92 -9.11 9.11 -4.69
CA LEU A 92 -7.85 9.14 -5.41
C LEU A 92 -6.72 8.77 -4.44
N ASN A 93 -6.37 7.48 -4.37
CA ASN A 93 -5.40 6.98 -3.40
C ASN A 93 -4.83 5.62 -3.81
N GLY A 94 -3.87 5.12 -3.03
CA GLY A 94 -3.37 3.75 -3.10
C GLY A 94 -3.42 3.08 -1.73
N PHE A 95 -3.38 1.75 -1.74
CA PHE A 95 -3.25 0.97 -0.51
C PHE A 95 -2.57 -0.37 -0.79
N ALA A 96 -1.41 -0.59 -0.16
CA ALA A 96 -0.68 -1.83 -0.24
C ALA A 96 -0.93 -2.72 0.99
N THR A 97 -0.96 -4.02 0.77
CA THR A 97 -1.12 -5.01 1.85
C THR A 97 0.07 -5.94 1.93
N PRO A 98 0.39 -6.48 3.11
CA PRO A 98 1.39 -7.54 3.25
C PRO A 98 1.08 -8.81 2.44
N GLY A 99 -0.13 -8.93 1.87
CA GLY A 99 -0.57 -10.03 1.01
C GLY A 99 -0.04 -10.00 -0.42
N ASN A 100 0.96 -9.18 -0.73
CA ASN A 100 1.56 -8.99 -2.06
C ASN A 100 0.61 -8.38 -3.09
N TYR A 101 -0.39 -7.65 -2.68
CA TYR A 101 -1.27 -6.90 -3.57
C TYR A 101 -1.43 -5.44 -3.12
N THR A 102 -1.71 -4.59 -4.09
CA THR A 102 -2.10 -3.19 -3.88
C THR A 102 -3.35 -2.85 -4.65
N ILE A 103 -4.13 -1.92 -4.10
CA ILE A 103 -5.29 -1.33 -4.77
C ILE A 103 -4.96 0.13 -5.08
N ILE A 104 -5.23 0.56 -6.28
CA ILE A 104 -5.08 1.94 -6.72
C ILE A 104 -6.44 2.46 -7.15
N TRP A 105 -6.97 3.41 -6.42
CA TRP A 105 -8.19 4.13 -6.78
C TRP A 105 -7.85 5.26 -7.74
N VAL A 106 -8.39 5.19 -8.94
CA VAL A 106 -8.15 6.16 -10.02
C VAL A 106 -9.44 6.89 -10.38
N ASP A 107 -9.33 8.13 -10.81
CA ASP A 107 -10.45 8.84 -11.41
C ASP A 107 -10.50 8.55 -12.91
N GLN A 108 -11.68 8.22 -13.44
CA GLN A 108 -11.89 8.02 -14.88
C GLN A 108 -11.66 9.32 -15.66
N ASN A 109 -11.96 10.45 -15.03
CA ASN A 109 -11.96 11.74 -15.73
C ASN A 109 -10.65 12.48 -15.62
N ASP A 110 -9.75 12.10 -14.70
CA ASP A 110 -8.47 12.77 -14.70
C ASP A 110 -7.57 12.77 -13.47
N ALA A 111 -7.05 11.70 -13.07
CA ALA A 111 -5.77 11.73 -12.36
C ALA A 111 -4.67 12.41 -13.22
N ALA A 112 -4.80 12.39 -14.53
CA ALA A 112 -3.91 13.06 -15.47
C ALA A 112 -4.17 14.57 -15.57
N LEU A 113 -5.43 15.03 -15.59
CA LEU A 113 -5.75 16.46 -15.76
C LEU A 113 -5.46 17.30 -14.52
N TRP A 114 -5.68 16.78 -13.32
CA TRP A 114 -5.42 17.54 -12.08
C TRP A 114 -3.93 17.78 -11.83
N ASN A 115 -3.06 16.91 -12.28
CA ASN A 115 -1.62 17.00 -12.07
C ASN A 115 -0.82 17.22 -13.37
N GLY A 116 -1.50 17.35 -14.50
CA GLY A 116 -0.89 17.73 -15.78
C GLY A 116 0.02 16.69 -16.43
N ASP A 117 0.16 15.50 -15.86
CA ASP A 117 0.92 14.41 -16.45
C ASP A 117 0.71 13.07 -15.70
N GLU A 118 1.29 12.00 -16.24
CA GLU A 118 1.32 10.64 -15.64
C GLU A 118 2.01 10.58 -14.27
N LYS A 119 2.47 11.71 -13.73
CA LYS A 119 3.27 11.75 -12.49
C LYS A 119 2.49 11.26 -11.29
N TRP A 120 1.20 11.59 -11.18
CA TRP A 120 0.41 11.15 -10.04
C TRP A 120 0.32 9.63 -10.00
N LEU A 121 -0.13 9.00 -11.10
CA LEU A 121 -0.26 7.54 -11.17
C LEU A 121 1.09 6.85 -10.93
N ARG A 122 2.16 7.35 -11.54
CA ARG A 122 3.50 6.82 -11.34
C ARG A 122 3.97 6.98 -9.90
N THR A 123 3.67 8.12 -9.26
CA THR A 123 4.09 8.39 -7.89
C THR A 123 3.36 7.50 -6.90
N VAL A 124 2.02 7.41 -6.98
CA VAL A 124 1.25 6.55 -6.07
C VAL A 124 1.60 5.08 -6.28
N LEU A 125 1.73 4.65 -7.53
CA LEU A 125 2.11 3.28 -7.84
C LEU A 125 3.51 2.95 -7.29
N ALA A 126 4.48 3.86 -7.40
CA ALA A 126 5.80 3.67 -6.82
C ALA A 126 5.74 3.60 -5.28
N HIS A 127 4.92 4.44 -4.65
CA HIS A 127 4.71 4.46 -3.20
C HIS A 127 4.14 3.11 -2.72
N GLU A 128 3.07 2.64 -3.33
CA GLU A 128 2.45 1.38 -2.93
C GLU A 128 3.33 0.16 -3.24
N LEU A 129 4.02 0.16 -4.36
CA LEU A 129 5.00 -0.89 -4.66
C LEU A 129 6.17 -0.89 -3.68
N GLN A 130 6.58 0.27 -3.16
CA GLN A 130 7.59 0.34 -2.12
C GLN A 130 7.15 -0.37 -0.84
N HIS A 131 5.89 -0.23 -0.44
CA HIS A 131 5.33 -0.99 0.66
C HIS A 131 5.41 -2.50 0.40
N LEU A 132 5.02 -2.97 -0.79
CA LEU A 132 5.09 -4.40 -1.13
C LEU A 132 6.53 -4.92 -1.10
N VAL A 133 7.49 -4.14 -1.61
CA VAL A 133 8.92 -4.47 -1.54
C VAL A 133 9.38 -4.55 -0.10
N TYR A 134 9.04 -3.56 0.73
CA TYR A 134 9.36 -3.55 2.16
C TYR A 134 8.77 -4.77 2.89
N PHE A 135 7.49 -5.09 2.68
CA PHE A 135 6.85 -6.23 3.32
C PHE A 135 7.55 -7.55 2.99
N ASN A 136 8.13 -7.67 1.81
CA ASN A 136 8.92 -8.83 1.41
C ASN A 136 10.35 -8.84 1.99
N THR A 137 10.85 -7.73 2.55
CA THR A 137 12.13 -7.69 3.27
C THR A 137 12.01 -8.13 4.72
N VAL A 138 10.82 -8.04 5.31
CA VAL A 138 10.58 -8.38 6.72
C VAL A 138 10.74 -9.89 6.92
N LYS A 139 11.74 -10.26 7.69
CA LYS A 139 12.04 -11.67 8.00
C LYS A 139 11.43 -12.07 9.33
N GLY A 140 10.88 -13.25 9.38
CA GLY A 140 10.32 -13.86 10.57
C GLY A 140 10.43 -15.38 10.56
N PRO A 141 9.82 -16.07 11.51
CA PRO A 141 9.84 -17.54 11.58
C PRO A 141 9.28 -18.16 10.29
N LYS A 142 9.98 -19.12 9.70
CA LYS A 142 9.59 -19.76 8.42
C LYS A 142 8.20 -20.44 8.43
N TRP A 143 7.69 -20.75 9.61
CA TRP A 143 6.36 -21.35 9.77
C TRP A 143 5.21 -20.32 9.73
N LEU A 144 5.55 -19.02 9.78
CA LEU A 144 4.59 -17.93 9.76
C LEU A 144 4.57 -17.30 8.34
N PRO A 145 3.40 -17.04 7.73
CA PRO A 145 3.30 -16.34 6.47
C PRO A 145 3.96 -14.96 6.52
N ASN A 146 4.58 -14.51 5.42
CA ASN A 146 5.25 -13.20 5.35
C ASN A 146 4.32 -12.05 5.77
N THR A 147 3.04 -12.12 5.42
CA THR A 147 2.00 -11.18 5.85
C THR A 147 1.96 -10.97 7.36
N MET A 148 2.14 -12.07 8.10
CA MET A 148 2.13 -12.04 9.57
C MET A 148 3.43 -11.47 10.13
N HIS A 149 4.57 -11.65 9.45
CA HIS A 149 5.84 -11.07 9.91
C HIS A 149 5.77 -9.55 10.03
N THR A 150 5.17 -8.89 9.04
CA THR A 150 5.00 -7.43 9.04
C THR A 150 4.09 -6.98 10.18
N LEU A 151 2.95 -7.64 10.39
CA LEU A 151 2.02 -7.31 11.47
C LEU A 151 2.63 -7.45 12.87
N PHE A 152 3.56 -8.40 13.04
CA PHE A 152 4.24 -8.64 14.33
C PHE A 152 5.65 -8.05 14.42
N SER A 153 6.10 -7.34 13.40
CA SER A 153 7.46 -6.76 13.38
C SER A 153 7.68 -5.67 14.43
N GLY A 154 6.59 -5.08 14.94
CA GLY A 154 6.65 -3.94 15.84
C GLY A 154 7.20 -2.66 15.21
N VAL A 155 7.37 -2.64 13.89
CA VAL A 155 7.80 -1.44 13.16
C VAL A 155 6.64 -0.47 13.11
N PRO A 156 6.82 0.77 13.57
CA PRO A 156 5.77 1.78 13.56
C PRO A 156 5.35 2.15 12.12
N ALA A 157 4.07 2.45 11.93
CA ALA A 157 3.53 2.83 10.62
C ALA A 157 4.29 4.00 9.98
N TRP A 158 4.72 5.00 10.79
CA TRP A 158 5.46 6.15 10.27
C TRP A 158 6.82 5.78 9.64
N VAL A 159 7.44 4.66 10.06
CA VAL A 159 8.67 4.17 9.41
C VAL A 159 8.34 3.58 8.05
N VAL A 160 7.26 2.82 7.96
CA VAL A 160 6.81 2.19 6.72
C VAL A 160 6.42 3.24 5.68
N GLU A 161 5.61 4.22 6.09
CA GLU A 161 5.23 5.36 5.27
C GLU A 161 6.43 6.24 4.90
N GLY A 162 7.27 6.55 5.88
CA GLY A 162 8.47 7.36 5.67
C GLY A 162 9.46 6.74 4.69
N LEU A 163 9.58 5.41 4.65
CA LEU A 163 10.39 4.72 3.66
C LEU A 163 9.78 4.84 2.26
N ALA A 164 8.48 4.66 2.13
CA ALA A 164 7.78 4.82 0.85
C ALA A 164 7.95 6.24 0.30
N GLU A 165 7.72 7.26 1.12
CA GLU A 165 7.92 8.67 0.77
C GLU A 165 9.38 8.96 0.37
N TYR A 166 10.34 8.47 1.16
CA TYR A 166 11.77 8.72 0.91
C TYR A 166 12.25 8.14 -0.41
N TYR A 167 11.86 6.91 -0.74
CA TYR A 167 12.31 6.24 -1.95
C TYR A 167 11.58 6.68 -3.22
N THR A 168 10.37 7.19 -3.11
CA THR A 168 9.54 7.51 -4.27
C THR A 168 9.44 9.00 -4.55
N GLU A 169 9.35 9.85 -3.55
CA GLU A 169 9.19 11.29 -3.71
C GLU A 169 10.50 12.10 -3.56
N LYS A 170 11.59 11.47 -3.16
CA LYS A 170 12.91 12.09 -2.99
C LYS A 170 12.87 13.40 -2.19
N TRP A 171 12.14 13.40 -1.05
CA TRP A 171 12.08 14.56 -0.18
C TRP A 171 11.78 15.85 -0.95
N ARG A 172 10.56 16.03 -1.38
CA ARG A 172 10.16 17.27 -2.08
C ARG A 172 10.26 18.46 -1.13
N PRO A 173 11.13 19.45 -1.40
CA PRO A 173 11.38 20.56 -0.48
C PRO A 173 10.14 21.33 -0.09
N PHE A 174 9.19 21.51 -1.03
CA PHE A 174 7.99 22.29 -0.80
C PHE A 174 6.96 21.60 0.12
N ARG A 175 6.87 20.28 0.09
CA ARG A 175 5.84 19.56 0.85
C ARG A 175 6.28 19.34 2.31
N TYR A 176 7.54 18.94 2.50
CA TYR A 176 8.03 18.53 3.82
C TYR A 176 8.84 19.62 4.50
N ASP A 177 9.69 20.35 3.78
CA ASP A 177 10.53 21.40 4.33
C ASP A 177 9.72 22.53 4.97
N ILE A 178 8.63 22.97 4.34
CA ILE A 178 7.82 24.07 4.88
C ILE A 178 7.17 23.65 6.19
N SER A 179 6.56 22.46 6.25
CA SER A 179 5.95 21.94 7.45
C SER A 179 6.99 21.72 8.54
N HIS A 180 8.12 21.09 8.22
CA HIS A 180 9.20 20.85 9.18
C HIS A 180 9.79 22.16 9.72
N LYS A 181 10.07 23.13 8.86
CA LYS A 181 10.53 24.45 9.27
C LYS A 181 9.53 25.15 10.19
N ALA A 182 8.24 25.07 9.89
CA ALA A 182 7.20 25.63 10.75
C ALA A 182 7.22 24.98 12.15
N HIS A 183 7.35 23.66 12.23
CA HIS A 183 7.47 22.95 13.51
C HIS A 183 8.73 23.36 14.28
N VAL A 184 9.86 23.48 13.61
CA VAL A 184 11.12 23.92 14.24
C VAL A 184 11.00 25.36 14.76
N ILE A 185 10.48 26.28 13.96
CA ILE A 185 10.33 27.71 14.34
C ILE A 185 9.38 27.85 15.53
N ASN A 186 8.30 27.07 15.56
CA ASN A 186 7.30 27.13 16.62
C ASN A 186 7.64 26.22 17.82
N ASN A 187 8.80 25.57 17.80
CA ASN A 187 9.23 24.63 18.85
C ASN A 187 8.21 23.50 19.12
N THR A 188 7.55 23.03 18.07
CA THR A 188 6.54 21.96 18.10
C THR A 188 7.02 20.66 17.43
N VAL A 189 8.34 20.48 17.34
CA VAL A 189 8.91 19.23 16.82
C VAL A 189 8.62 18.09 17.78
N HIS A 190 7.92 17.08 17.32
CA HIS A 190 7.61 15.90 18.11
C HIS A 190 8.86 15.09 18.43
N LYS A 191 8.93 14.55 19.64
CA LYS A 191 10.00 13.62 20.03
C LYS A 191 9.72 12.24 19.48
N ILE A 192 10.78 11.49 19.17
CA ILE A 192 10.64 10.13 18.60
C ILE A 192 9.66 9.23 19.36
N PRO A 193 9.62 9.20 20.72
CA PRO A 193 8.62 8.41 21.44
C PRO A 193 7.16 8.78 21.17
N GLU A 194 6.89 10.02 20.77
CA GLU A 194 5.54 10.50 20.48
C GLU A 194 4.98 9.93 19.18
N PHE A 195 5.86 9.51 18.25
CA PHE A 195 5.49 8.85 17.01
C PHE A 195 5.02 7.39 17.18
N TYR A 196 5.18 6.82 18.38
CA TYR A 196 4.65 5.49 18.71
C TYR A 196 3.23 5.54 19.27
N ALA A 197 2.69 6.72 19.51
CA ALA A 197 1.30 6.84 19.91
C ALA A 197 0.39 6.41 18.75
N PRO A 198 -0.65 5.59 18.99
CA PRO A 198 -1.60 5.25 17.95
C PRO A 198 -2.28 6.53 17.47
N TYR A 199 -2.35 6.72 16.15
CA TYR A 199 -3.17 7.76 15.57
C TYR A 199 -4.63 7.45 15.89
N TYR A 200 -5.27 8.30 16.66
CA TYR A 200 -6.71 8.32 16.83
C TYR A 200 -7.31 9.39 15.92
#